data_967e7920e51a96bb00dc6312aa12fa67
#
_entry.id   967e7920e51a96bb00dc6312aa12fa67
#
_cell.length_a   1.000
_cell.length_b   1.000
_cell.length_c   1.000
_cell.angle_alpha   90.00
_cell.angle_beta   90.00
_cell.angle_gamma   90.00
#
_symmetry.space_group_name_H-M   'P 1'
#
loop_
_entity.id
_entity.type
_entity.pdbx_description
1 polymer ?
#
loop_
_entity_poly.entity_id
_entity_poly.type
_entity_poly.pdbx_seq_one_letter_code
_entity_poly.pdbx_strand_id
1 'polypeptide(L)'
;MKVLSERLMNVQLPLNATNENLSAVATASRQTQATALSVLHLINGEHFSGAERVQQLLGKRLPGCGIATDFACLKPGKFVEFCDLPPDSVFSVHMRKRFDLGVVERICNLVRASLYDVIHAHTPRSALIAARVSQKLGTPWVYHVHSPTARDSSRLWINRVNDWVERWSLRNCSKIVTVSRSLRRELIKRGISRQRLVCIPNGVPALTPIDLSSRISSDTWNLGMIALFRPRKGLEVLLEAVRRLPENSPKIHVRVIGGFETEEYRKAMLQLVDQYKLNDRITFTGFTNDIGKALADLDGMILPSLYGEGMPMVVLEALSAGVPVIATKVEGTPEVVRDGVEGYLAEPRDPQSLMESISKFTSSRSKWAMMSEQAVDRHRERYSDMKMAVATAEVYRSVARSHSKVSSH
;
A
#
# COMPACT_ATOMS: atom_id res chain seq x y z
N MET A 1 -17.51 -23.99 7.62
CA MET A 1 -18.18 -22.90 8.34
C MET A 1 -18.19 -23.02 9.88
N LYS A 2 -17.95 -24.17 10.50
CA LYS A 2 -17.89 -24.33 11.97
C LYS A 2 -16.52 -24.06 12.61
N VAL A 3 -15.44 -24.07 11.86
CA VAL A 3 -14.06 -23.82 12.38
C VAL A 3 -13.70 -22.32 12.44
N LEU A 4 -14.46 -21.44 11.77
CA LEU A 4 -14.27 -19.98 11.80
C LEU A 4 -14.99 -19.31 12.99
N SER A 5 -15.97 -19.96 13.61
CA SER A 5 -16.72 -19.36 14.72
C SER A 5 -16.02 -19.49 16.09
N GLU A 6 -15.09 -20.41 16.25
CA GLU A 6 -14.37 -20.60 17.54
C GLU A 6 -13.13 -19.73 17.70
N ARG A 7 -12.59 -19.12 16.63
CA ARG A 7 -11.48 -18.16 16.71
C ARG A 7 -11.87 -16.74 17.12
N LEU A 8 -13.17 -16.42 17.11
CA LEU A 8 -13.67 -15.06 17.43
C LEU A 8 -14.04 -14.87 18.91
N MET A 9 -13.92 -15.88 19.77
CA MET A 9 -14.40 -15.77 21.14
C MET A 9 -13.37 -15.42 22.21
N ASN A 10 -12.10 -15.23 21.90
CA ASN A 10 -11.10 -15.05 22.97
C ASN A 10 -10.05 -13.99 22.69
N VAL A 11 -10.40 -12.75 22.41
CA VAL A 11 -9.60 -11.56 22.82
C VAL A 11 -10.47 -10.29 22.71
N GLN A 12 -11.60 -10.27 23.36
CA GLN A 12 -12.17 -9.01 23.82
C GLN A 12 -11.52 -8.69 25.16
N LEU A 13 -10.49 -7.84 25.16
CA LEU A 13 -10.11 -7.15 26.37
C LEU A 13 -11.33 -6.37 26.87
N PRO A 14 -11.74 -6.49 28.14
CA PRO A 14 -12.88 -5.77 28.67
C PRO A 14 -12.68 -4.27 28.49
N LEU A 15 -13.75 -3.54 28.24
CA LEU A 15 -13.80 -2.07 28.05
C LEU A 15 -13.15 -1.28 29.22
N ASN A 16 -12.72 -1.95 30.29
CA ASN A 16 -12.04 -1.46 31.49
C ASN A 16 -10.67 -2.13 31.73
N ALA A 17 -9.91 -2.49 30.64
CA ALA A 17 -8.56 -2.99 30.82
C ALA A 17 -7.72 -1.95 31.59
N THR A 18 -7.39 -2.25 32.84
CA THR A 18 -6.50 -1.46 33.69
C THR A 18 -5.07 -1.54 33.12
N ASN A 19 -4.27 -0.51 33.39
CA ASN A 19 -2.89 -0.38 32.90
C ASN A 19 -1.99 -1.62 33.15
N GLU A 20 -2.33 -2.45 34.13
CA GLU A 20 -1.61 -3.67 34.47
C GLU A 20 -1.72 -4.78 33.42
N ASN A 21 -2.86 -4.93 32.75
CA ASN A 21 -3.05 -5.97 31.73
C ASN A 21 -2.34 -5.66 30.39
N LEU A 22 -2.16 -4.39 30.05
CA LEU A 22 -1.41 -3.97 28.87
C LEU A 22 0.11 -4.18 29.04
N SER A 23 0.63 -3.98 30.25
CA SER A 23 2.05 -4.16 30.58
C SER A 23 2.46 -5.64 30.65
N ALA A 24 1.61 -6.51 31.20
CA ALA A 24 1.93 -7.94 31.36
C ALA A 24 2.02 -8.69 30.01
N VAL A 25 1.15 -8.38 29.06
CA VAL A 25 1.17 -9.03 27.72
C VAL A 25 2.38 -8.57 26.92
N ALA A 26 2.75 -7.29 26.99
CA ALA A 26 3.91 -6.75 26.27
C ALA A 26 5.27 -7.25 26.83
N THR A 27 5.33 -7.61 28.12
CA THR A 27 6.58 -8.04 28.78
C THR A 27 6.88 -9.52 28.56
N ALA A 28 5.87 -10.37 28.45
CA ALA A 28 6.05 -11.81 28.34
C ALA A 28 6.66 -12.27 26.99
N SER A 29 6.36 -11.55 25.89
CA SER A 29 6.88 -11.90 24.56
C SER A 29 8.31 -11.43 24.26
N ARG A 30 8.94 -10.64 25.14
CA ARG A 30 10.23 -9.97 24.90
C ARG A 30 11.43 -10.53 25.65
N GLN A 31 11.25 -11.46 26.57
CA GLN A 31 12.37 -11.97 27.39
C GLN A 31 13.48 -12.71 26.62
N THR A 32 13.33 -12.94 25.31
CA THR A 32 14.30 -13.68 24.50
C THR A 32 15.10 -12.84 23.49
N GLN A 33 14.87 -11.50 23.39
CA GLN A 33 15.58 -10.66 22.41
C GLN A 33 16.19 -9.38 23.02
N ALA A 34 17.13 -9.52 23.91
CA ALA A 34 17.75 -8.42 24.66
C ALA A 34 18.58 -7.40 23.83
N THR A 35 18.62 -7.48 22.49
CA THR A 35 19.42 -6.60 21.61
C THR A 35 18.65 -6.04 20.39
N ALA A 36 17.39 -6.33 20.22
CA ALA A 36 16.60 -5.87 19.08
C ALA A 36 16.01 -4.48 19.32
N LEU A 37 16.19 -3.57 18.35
CA LEU A 37 15.55 -2.25 18.34
C LEU A 37 14.02 -2.43 18.24
N SER A 38 13.25 -1.69 19.02
CA SER A 38 11.82 -1.86 19.21
C SER A 38 11.02 -0.68 18.62
N VAL A 39 10.06 -0.96 17.74
CA VAL A 39 9.30 0.05 16.99
C VAL A 39 7.79 -0.14 17.15
N LEU A 40 7.10 0.93 17.53
CA LEU A 40 5.64 0.98 17.55
C LEU A 40 5.09 1.65 16.29
N HIS A 41 4.37 0.90 15.48
CA HIS A 41 3.65 1.44 14.32
C HIS A 41 2.29 2.00 14.74
N LEU A 42 2.02 3.28 14.47
CA LEU A 42 0.72 3.91 14.66
C LEU A 42 -0.04 3.95 13.35
N ILE A 43 -1.14 3.20 13.29
CA ILE A 43 -1.96 3.03 12.08
C ILE A 43 -3.42 3.37 12.36
N ASN A 44 -4.19 3.63 11.30
CA ASN A 44 -5.63 3.77 11.46
C ASN A 44 -6.29 2.40 11.72
N GLY A 45 -6.19 1.47 10.78
CA GLY A 45 -6.72 0.11 10.90
C GLY A 45 -8.17 -0.08 10.42
N GLU A 46 -8.87 0.99 9.96
CA GLU A 46 -10.26 0.92 9.45
C GLU A 46 -10.37 0.06 8.19
N HIS A 47 -9.37 0.08 7.34
CA HIS A 47 -9.34 -0.58 6.04
C HIS A 47 -8.24 -1.63 5.98
N PHE A 48 -8.28 -2.46 4.93
CA PHE A 48 -7.18 -3.34 4.56
C PHE A 48 -6.91 -3.17 3.06
N SER A 49 -6.10 -2.19 2.73
CA SER A 49 -5.77 -1.76 1.36
C SER A 49 -4.25 -1.75 1.15
N GLY A 50 -3.77 -1.10 0.10
CA GLY A 50 -2.34 -1.09 -0.22
C GLY A 50 -1.42 -0.60 0.90
N ALA A 51 -1.81 0.45 1.63
CA ALA A 51 -1.01 0.97 2.75
C ALA A 51 -0.96 -0.01 3.94
N GLU A 52 -2.10 -0.59 4.30
CA GLU A 52 -2.19 -1.59 5.38
C GLU A 52 -1.44 -2.88 5.04
N ARG A 53 -1.44 -3.27 3.77
CA ARG A 53 -0.63 -4.41 3.29
C ARG A 53 0.86 -4.14 3.41
N VAL A 54 1.33 -2.92 3.11
CA VAL A 54 2.72 -2.50 3.37
C VAL A 54 3.06 -2.60 4.86
N GLN A 55 2.17 -2.15 5.74
CA GLN A 55 2.35 -2.23 7.18
C GLN A 55 2.47 -3.68 7.65
N GLN A 56 1.58 -4.56 7.18
CA GLN A 56 1.67 -6.00 7.47
C GLN A 56 2.99 -6.61 6.97
N LEU A 57 3.42 -6.29 5.75
CA LEU A 57 4.67 -6.81 5.19
C LEU A 57 5.89 -6.34 5.99
N LEU A 58 5.91 -5.09 6.45
CA LEU A 58 6.93 -4.61 7.37
C LEU A 58 6.91 -5.39 8.68
N GLY A 59 5.73 -5.63 9.29
CA GLY A 59 5.60 -6.44 10.50
C GLY A 59 6.13 -7.87 10.33
N LYS A 60 5.94 -8.47 9.16
CA LYS A 60 6.45 -9.81 8.85
C LYS A 60 7.96 -9.87 8.61
N ARG A 61 8.56 -8.82 8.04
CA ARG A 61 9.95 -8.85 7.58
C ARG A 61 10.95 -8.19 8.53
N LEU A 62 10.54 -7.15 9.24
CA LEU A 62 11.41 -6.41 10.16
C LEU A 62 12.01 -7.25 11.30
N PRO A 63 11.30 -8.26 11.88
CA PRO A 63 11.92 -9.16 12.86
C PRO A 63 13.17 -9.85 12.31
N GLY A 64 13.16 -10.31 11.06
CA GLY A 64 14.34 -10.86 10.38
C GLY A 64 15.48 -9.86 10.14
N CYS A 65 15.21 -8.55 10.30
CA CYS A 65 16.21 -7.49 10.27
C CYS A 65 16.67 -7.05 11.68
N GLY A 66 16.30 -7.76 12.74
CA GLY A 66 16.62 -7.39 14.13
C GLY A 66 15.84 -6.20 14.66
N ILE A 67 14.60 -6.00 14.19
CA ILE A 67 13.69 -4.95 14.63
C ILE A 67 12.40 -5.60 15.16
N ALA A 68 12.14 -5.48 16.44
CA ALA A 68 10.85 -5.87 17.02
C ALA A 68 9.78 -4.83 16.64
N THR A 69 8.60 -5.30 16.19
CA THR A 69 7.55 -4.40 15.68
C THR A 69 6.19 -4.74 16.26
N ASP A 70 5.52 -3.71 16.75
CA ASP A 70 4.14 -3.79 17.21
C ASP A 70 3.29 -2.72 16.53
N PHE A 71 1.98 -2.91 16.52
CA PHE A 71 1.01 -2.06 15.82
C PHE A 71 -0.06 -1.56 16.78
N ALA A 72 -0.25 -0.25 16.88
CA ALA A 72 -1.36 0.36 17.59
C ALA A 72 -2.40 0.89 16.59
N CYS A 73 -3.56 0.23 16.54
CA CYS A 73 -4.70 0.57 15.70
C CYS A 73 -5.56 1.64 16.39
N LEU A 74 -5.58 2.85 15.84
CA LEU A 74 -6.33 4.00 16.36
C LEU A 74 -7.84 3.87 16.10
N LYS A 75 -8.20 3.17 15.04
CA LYS A 75 -9.56 2.83 14.63
C LYS A 75 -9.58 1.39 14.16
N PRO A 76 -9.57 0.44 15.11
CA PRO A 76 -9.54 -0.97 14.77
C PRO A 76 -10.74 -1.37 13.91
N GLY A 77 -10.46 -2.14 12.89
CA GLY A 77 -11.42 -2.63 11.90
C GLY A 77 -10.76 -3.69 11.04
N LYS A 78 -10.83 -3.55 9.72
CA LYS A 78 -10.37 -4.57 8.78
C LYS A 78 -8.90 -4.96 8.91
N PHE A 79 -8.03 -4.06 9.40
CA PHE A 79 -6.63 -4.44 9.64
C PHE A 79 -6.53 -5.53 10.71
N VAL A 80 -7.22 -5.37 11.84
CA VAL A 80 -7.20 -6.36 12.94
C VAL A 80 -7.83 -7.68 12.49
N GLU A 81 -8.86 -7.62 11.63
CA GLU A 81 -9.59 -8.77 11.13
C GLU A 81 -8.79 -9.59 10.08
N PHE A 82 -8.06 -8.90 9.19
CA PHE A 82 -7.43 -9.53 8.02
C PHE A 82 -5.90 -9.58 8.07
N CYS A 83 -5.24 -8.89 9.03
CA CYS A 83 -3.80 -8.97 9.11
C CYS A 83 -3.34 -10.36 9.60
N ASP A 84 -2.30 -10.87 8.94
CA ASP A 84 -1.64 -12.12 9.29
C ASP A 84 -0.35 -11.80 10.06
N LEU A 85 -0.53 -11.22 11.27
CA LEU A 85 0.51 -10.89 12.23
C LEU A 85 0.21 -11.60 13.57
N PRO A 86 1.22 -11.78 14.45
CA PRO A 86 0.96 -12.31 15.78
C PRO A 86 -0.07 -11.45 16.54
N PRO A 87 -1.11 -12.05 17.13
CA PRO A 87 -2.17 -11.28 17.81
C PRO A 87 -1.66 -10.38 18.94
N ASP A 88 -0.62 -10.78 19.63
CA ASP A 88 0.04 -10.04 20.71
C ASP A 88 0.87 -8.84 20.22
N SER A 89 1.13 -8.74 18.92
CA SER A 89 1.79 -7.58 18.30
C SER A 89 0.81 -6.50 17.80
N VAL A 90 -0.51 -6.68 17.93
CA VAL A 90 -1.52 -5.75 17.39
C VAL A 90 -2.45 -5.25 18.49
N PHE A 91 -2.26 -3.99 18.90
CA PHE A 91 -3.04 -3.35 19.98
C PHE A 91 -4.18 -2.51 19.42
N SER A 92 -5.38 -2.71 19.95
CA SER A 92 -6.54 -1.87 19.66
C SER A 92 -6.58 -0.67 20.61
N VAL A 93 -6.21 0.52 20.12
CA VAL A 93 -6.20 1.77 20.90
C VAL A 93 -7.24 2.73 20.34
N HIS A 94 -8.49 2.51 20.69
CA HIS A 94 -9.64 3.22 20.13
C HIS A 94 -9.59 4.73 20.33
N MET A 95 -9.67 5.50 19.24
CA MET A 95 -10.02 6.91 19.29
C MET A 95 -11.54 7.07 19.38
N ARG A 96 -12.05 7.59 20.50
CA ARG A 96 -13.49 7.79 20.72
C ARG A 96 -14.08 8.92 19.86
N LYS A 97 -13.28 9.96 19.53
CA LYS A 97 -13.67 11.13 18.72
C LYS A 97 -12.51 11.57 17.84
N ARG A 98 -12.77 12.43 16.83
CA ARG A 98 -11.75 12.95 15.92
C ARG A 98 -10.58 13.66 16.64
N PHE A 99 -10.82 14.25 17.80
CA PHE A 99 -9.85 14.95 18.65
C PHE A 99 -9.81 14.35 20.05
N ASP A 100 -9.69 13.02 20.16
CA ASP A 100 -9.55 12.32 21.43
C ASP A 100 -8.13 12.51 21.98
N LEU A 101 -7.96 13.47 22.91
CA LEU A 101 -6.67 13.70 23.57
C LEU A 101 -6.26 12.54 24.49
N GLY A 102 -7.22 11.74 24.98
CA GLY A 102 -6.95 10.58 25.82
C GLY A 102 -6.20 9.46 25.08
N VAL A 103 -6.27 9.42 23.73
CA VAL A 103 -5.49 8.45 22.94
C VAL A 103 -3.98 8.70 23.07
N VAL A 104 -3.55 9.97 23.20
CA VAL A 104 -2.13 10.32 23.37
C VAL A 104 -1.61 9.70 24.68
N GLU A 105 -2.38 9.77 25.78
CA GLU A 105 -1.95 9.20 27.06
C GLU A 105 -1.91 7.67 27.02
N ARG A 106 -2.92 7.02 26.38
CA ARG A 106 -2.89 5.56 26.18
C ARG A 106 -1.67 5.11 25.39
N ILE A 107 -1.29 5.83 24.33
CA ILE A 107 -0.06 5.54 23.57
C ILE A 107 1.18 5.84 24.41
N CYS A 108 1.22 6.94 25.18
CA CYS A 108 2.34 7.21 26.09
C CYS A 108 2.56 6.06 27.08
N ASN A 109 1.49 5.53 27.67
CA ASN A 109 1.57 4.41 28.61
C ASN A 109 2.08 3.14 27.92
N LEU A 110 1.61 2.85 26.71
CA LEU A 110 2.10 1.73 25.90
C LEU A 110 3.60 1.88 25.58
N VAL A 111 4.04 3.09 25.18
CA VAL A 111 5.46 3.37 24.86
C VAL A 111 6.34 3.21 26.09
N ARG A 112 5.91 3.70 27.28
CA ARG A 112 6.66 3.54 28.54
C ARG A 112 6.76 2.09 28.98
N ALA A 113 5.64 1.36 28.94
CA ALA A 113 5.58 -0.03 29.41
C ALA A 113 6.44 -0.97 28.56
N SER A 114 6.52 -0.71 27.25
CA SER A 114 7.21 -1.58 26.29
C SER A 114 8.56 -1.04 25.83
N LEU A 115 8.99 0.13 26.30
CA LEU A 115 10.29 0.76 25.99
C LEU A 115 10.60 0.83 24.49
N TYR A 116 9.63 1.35 23.67
CA TYR A 116 9.88 1.51 22.23
C TYR A 116 10.92 2.58 21.96
N ASP A 117 11.88 2.25 21.09
CA ASP A 117 12.96 3.14 20.64
C ASP A 117 12.49 4.15 19.60
N VAL A 118 11.52 3.77 18.75
CA VAL A 118 11.02 4.60 17.64
C VAL A 118 9.51 4.42 17.50
N ILE A 119 8.81 5.50 17.18
CA ILE A 119 7.41 5.48 16.76
C ILE A 119 7.34 5.66 15.25
N HIS A 120 6.56 4.84 14.53
CA HIS A 120 6.36 4.96 13.08
C HIS A 120 4.90 5.24 12.74
N ALA A 121 4.59 6.43 12.26
CA ALA A 121 3.25 6.86 11.89
C ALA A 121 3.01 6.70 10.38
N HIS A 122 1.78 6.28 9.96
CA HIS A 122 1.45 5.95 8.58
C HIS A 122 0.34 6.81 7.96
N THR A 123 -0.28 7.69 8.75
CA THR A 123 -1.37 8.57 8.29
C THR A 123 -1.23 9.95 8.91
N PRO A 124 -1.83 11.01 8.36
CA PRO A 124 -1.80 12.34 8.98
C PRO A 124 -2.34 12.33 10.42
N ARG A 125 -3.35 11.51 10.72
CA ARG A 125 -3.90 11.34 12.07
C ARG A 125 -2.88 10.72 13.02
N SER A 126 -2.27 9.61 12.63
CA SER A 126 -1.25 8.95 13.44
C SER A 126 0.01 9.80 13.60
N ALA A 127 0.37 10.64 12.59
CA ALA A 127 1.45 11.60 12.68
C ALA A 127 1.22 12.67 13.76
N LEU A 128 -0.01 13.20 13.86
CA LEU A 128 -0.38 14.14 14.93
C LEU A 128 -0.22 13.51 16.32
N ILE A 129 -0.64 12.25 16.47
CA ILE A 129 -0.51 11.52 17.75
C ILE A 129 0.97 11.23 18.04
N ALA A 130 1.73 10.73 17.08
CA ALA A 130 3.16 10.48 17.21
C ALA A 130 3.93 11.74 17.62
N ALA A 131 3.63 12.88 17.01
CA ALA A 131 4.23 14.17 17.36
C ALA A 131 3.95 14.57 18.83
N ARG A 132 2.72 14.34 19.32
CA ARG A 132 2.34 14.64 20.72
C ARG A 132 2.98 13.67 21.71
N VAL A 133 3.04 12.38 21.38
CA VAL A 133 3.74 11.38 22.21
C VAL A 133 5.24 11.68 22.26
N SER A 134 5.85 11.98 21.14
CA SER A 134 7.26 12.38 21.06
C SER A 134 7.58 13.63 21.88
N GLN A 135 6.71 14.65 21.88
CA GLN A 135 6.84 15.84 22.73
C GLN A 135 6.81 15.52 24.22
N LYS A 136 5.99 14.53 24.63
CA LYS A 136 5.86 14.13 26.05
C LYS A 136 6.96 13.20 26.54
N LEU A 137 7.43 12.30 25.70
CA LEU A 137 8.34 11.20 26.09
C LEU A 137 9.77 11.36 25.57
N GLY A 138 10.00 12.27 24.63
CA GLY A 138 11.26 12.36 23.93
C GLY A 138 11.47 11.28 22.85
N THR A 139 10.65 10.23 22.79
CA THR A 139 10.82 9.13 21.83
C THR A 139 10.81 9.64 20.38
N PRO A 140 11.87 9.37 19.58
CA PRO A 140 11.93 9.82 18.19
C PRO A 140 10.88 9.11 17.33
N TRP A 141 10.47 9.77 16.23
CA TRP A 141 9.45 9.19 15.38
C TRP A 141 9.72 9.42 13.90
N VAL A 142 9.16 8.53 13.09
CA VAL A 142 9.25 8.49 11.63
C VAL A 142 7.83 8.60 11.04
N TYR A 143 7.69 9.26 9.91
CA TYR A 143 6.44 9.36 9.16
C TYR A 143 6.55 8.68 7.80
N HIS A 144 5.59 7.83 7.46
CA HIS A 144 5.52 7.14 6.17
C HIS A 144 4.39 7.70 5.30
N VAL A 145 4.75 8.26 4.16
CA VAL A 145 3.81 8.87 3.20
C VAL A 145 3.52 7.86 2.09
N HIS A 146 2.30 7.32 2.08
CA HIS A 146 1.85 6.31 1.11
C HIS A 146 1.18 6.90 -0.13
N SER A 147 0.56 8.07 -0.01
CA SER A 147 -0.14 8.76 -1.10
C SER A 147 -0.10 10.28 -0.91
N PRO A 148 -0.38 11.07 -1.97
CA PRO A 148 -0.47 12.52 -1.84
C PRO A 148 -1.69 12.92 -0.99
N THR A 149 -1.48 13.45 0.21
CA THR A 149 -2.54 13.84 1.16
C THR A 149 -3.47 14.93 0.64
N ALA A 150 -2.99 15.79 -0.23
CA ALA A 150 -3.76 16.92 -0.78
C ALA A 150 -4.89 16.49 -1.74
N ARG A 151 -4.97 15.22 -2.13
CA ARG A 151 -5.95 14.70 -3.10
C ARG A 151 -6.84 13.58 -2.56
N ASP A 152 -6.81 13.32 -1.25
CA ASP A 152 -7.58 12.22 -0.63
C ASP A 152 -9.08 12.51 -0.50
N SER A 153 -9.51 13.78 -0.57
CA SER A 153 -10.91 14.18 -0.41
C SER A 153 -11.34 15.17 -1.49
N SER A 154 -12.60 15.09 -1.90
CA SER A 154 -13.23 16.07 -2.80
C SER A 154 -13.47 17.45 -2.14
N ARG A 155 -13.27 17.59 -0.81
CA ARG A 155 -13.51 18.82 -0.03
C ARG A 155 -12.23 19.62 0.14
N LEU A 156 -12.01 20.63 -0.68
CA LEU A 156 -10.78 21.44 -0.73
C LEU A 156 -10.36 22.07 0.60
N TRP A 157 -11.31 22.57 1.41
CA TRP A 157 -11.02 23.20 2.70
C TRP A 157 -10.53 22.19 3.76
N ILE A 158 -11.08 20.96 3.75
CA ILE A 158 -10.64 19.87 4.64
C ILE A 158 -9.20 19.48 4.29
N ASN A 159 -8.87 19.43 3.02
CA ASN A 159 -7.51 19.12 2.55
C ASN A 159 -6.51 20.19 3.02
N ARG A 160 -6.89 21.49 3.02
CA ARG A 160 -6.03 22.58 3.53
C ARG A 160 -5.77 22.47 5.04
N VAL A 161 -6.81 22.17 5.82
CA VAL A 161 -6.66 21.96 7.27
C VAL A 161 -5.79 20.73 7.56
N ASN A 162 -6.01 19.65 6.84
CA ASN A 162 -5.20 18.44 6.96
C ASN A 162 -3.72 18.69 6.58
N ASP A 163 -3.44 19.44 5.51
CA ASP A 163 -2.10 19.83 5.10
C ASP A 163 -1.41 20.69 6.17
N TRP A 164 -2.13 21.65 6.77
CA TRP A 164 -1.59 22.46 7.85
C TRP A 164 -1.28 21.65 9.11
N VAL A 165 -2.19 20.77 9.52
CA VAL A 165 -1.99 19.85 10.66
C VAL A 165 -0.83 18.91 10.40
N GLU A 166 -0.74 18.36 9.20
CA GLU A 166 0.38 17.50 8.79
C GLU A 166 1.71 18.25 8.86
N ARG A 167 1.81 19.43 8.25
CA ARG A 167 3.03 20.27 8.31
C ARG A 167 3.44 20.59 9.74
N TRP A 168 2.47 20.95 10.58
CA TRP A 168 2.75 21.24 12.00
C TRP A 168 3.27 20.01 12.73
N SER A 169 2.62 18.85 12.52
CA SER A 169 3.02 17.58 13.11
C SER A 169 4.43 17.17 12.69
N LEU A 170 4.80 17.43 11.43
CA LEU A 170 6.09 17.06 10.89
C LEU A 170 7.29 17.90 11.36
N ARG A 171 7.08 18.98 12.10
CA ARG A 171 8.20 19.86 12.56
C ARG A 171 9.27 19.07 13.32
N ASN A 172 8.86 18.20 14.24
CA ASN A 172 9.75 17.38 15.09
C ASN A 172 9.87 15.91 14.62
N CYS A 173 9.41 15.59 13.42
CA CYS A 173 9.59 14.26 12.85
C CYS A 173 11.07 14.05 12.50
N SER A 174 11.66 12.95 12.95
CA SER A 174 13.10 12.65 12.74
C SER A 174 13.40 12.35 11.26
N LYS A 175 12.60 11.49 10.63
CA LYS A 175 12.70 11.15 9.20
C LYS A 175 11.30 10.95 8.60
N ILE A 176 11.20 11.25 7.31
CA ILE A 176 9.99 11.06 6.52
C ILE A 176 10.31 10.10 5.39
N VAL A 177 9.66 8.95 5.39
CA VAL A 177 9.74 7.94 4.35
C VAL A 177 8.70 8.23 3.29
N THR A 178 9.09 8.25 2.03
CA THR A 178 8.17 8.36 0.88
C THR A 178 8.29 7.11 0.02
N VAL A 179 7.17 6.59 -0.45
CA VAL A 179 7.16 5.36 -1.27
C VAL A 179 7.65 5.58 -2.70
N SER A 180 7.80 6.84 -3.14
CA SER A 180 8.28 7.17 -4.49
C SER A 180 9.09 8.46 -4.52
N ARG A 181 9.91 8.63 -5.55
CA ARG A 181 10.64 9.86 -5.81
C ARG A 181 9.70 11.00 -6.18
N SER A 182 8.56 10.72 -6.79
CA SER A 182 7.54 11.71 -7.12
C SER A 182 6.96 12.33 -5.85
N LEU A 183 6.57 11.52 -4.86
CA LEU A 183 6.15 12.00 -3.54
C LEU A 183 7.25 12.77 -2.82
N ARG A 184 8.50 12.27 -2.87
CA ARG A 184 9.64 12.99 -2.30
C ARG A 184 9.80 14.37 -2.92
N ARG A 185 9.70 14.50 -4.26
CA ARG A 185 9.76 15.79 -4.97
C ARG A 185 8.62 16.72 -4.55
N GLU A 186 7.41 16.17 -4.39
CA GLU A 186 6.25 16.93 -3.94
C GLU A 186 6.46 17.51 -2.54
N LEU A 187 6.96 16.73 -1.58
CA LEU A 187 7.25 17.19 -0.23
C LEU A 187 8.37 18.23 -0.18
N ILE A 188 9.39 18.10 -1.04
CA ILE A 188 10.43 19.15 -1.20
C ILE A 188 9.81 20.47 -1.69
N LYS A 189 8.91 20.41 -2.70
CA LYS A 189 8.19 21.62 -3.19
C LYS A 189 7.31 22.24 -2.10
N ARG A 190 6.82 21.43 -1.15
CA ARG A 190 6.09 21.92 0.04
C ARG A 190 7.00 22.45 1.15
N GLY A 191 8.31 22.53 0.95
CA GLY A 191 9.27 23.11 1.90
C GLY A 191 9.84 22.12 2.93
N ILE A 192 9.63 20.83 2.78
CA ILE A 192 10.26 19.83 3.65
C ILE A 192 11.74 19.65 3.26
N SER A 193 12.63 19.72 4.26
CA SER A 193 14.08 19.56 4.05
C SER A 193 14.43 18.21 3.43
N ARG A 194 15.29 18.24 2.40
CA ARG A 194 15.80 17.03 1.72
C ARG A 194 16.49 16.05 2.66
N GLN A 195 17.15 16.53 3.69
CA GLN A 195 17.91 15.74 4.68
C GLN A 195 16.98 14.86 5.54
N ARG A 196 15.72 15.25 5.70
CA ARG A 196 14.70 14.49 6.45
C ARG A 196 13.98 13.47 5.61
N LEU A 197 14.07 13.53 4.28
CA LEU A 197 13.33 12.72 3.34
C LEU A 197 14.15 11.51 2.85
N VAL A 198 13.63 10.32 3.06
CA VAL A 198 14.17 9.06 2.54
C VAL A 198 13.13 8.46 1.60
N CYS A 199 13.54 8.01 0.41
CA CYS A 199 12.66 7.32 -0.52
C CYS A 199 12.89 5.81 -0.39
N ILE A 200 11.88 5.10 0.12
CA ILE A 200 11.87 3.64 0.24
C ILE A 200 10.67 3.13 -0.56
N PRO A 201 10.88 2.52 -1.72
CA PRO A 201 9.81 1.92 -2.50
C PRO A 201 9.04 0.87 -1.69
N ASN A 202 7.74 0.74 -1.93
CA ASN A 202 7.00 -0.40 -1.46
C ASN A 202 7.62 -1.69 -2.01
N GLY A 203 7.50 -2.77 -1.25
CA GLY A 203 7.94 -4.10 -1.67
C GLY A 203 6.84 -5.13 -1.47
N VAL A 204 6.83 -6.16 -2.29
CA VAL A 204 5.91 -7.30 -2.20
C VAL A 204 6.69 -8.61 -2.20
N PRO A 205 6.14 -9.70 -1.63
CA PRO A 205 6.76 -11.03 -1.74
C PRO A 205 6.89 -11.45 -3.21
N ALA A 206 7.87 -12.30 -3.48
CA ALA A 206 7.95 -12.97 -4.77
C ALA A 206 6.75 -13.90 -4.94
N LEU A 207 6.07 -13.80 -6.08
CA LEU A 207 5.05 -14.73 -6.52
C LEU A 207 5.66 -15.75 -7.49
N THR A 208 4.98 -16.88 -7.71
CA THR A 208 5.36 -17.82 -8.76
C THR A 208 5.16 -17.15 -10.12
N PRO A 209 6.20 -17.03 -10.95
CA PRO A 209 6.06 -16.47 -12.29
C PRO A 209 5.08 -17.28 -13.15
N ILE A 210 4.38 -16.58 -14.04
CA ILE A 210 3.46 -17.22 -14.99
C ILE A 210 4.22 -18.16 -15.92
N ASP A 211 3.57 -19.26 -16.32
CA ASP A 211 4.11 -20.14 -17.33
C ASP A 211 3.93 -19.54 -18.74
N LEU A 212 5.04 -19.14 -19.35
CA LEU A 212 5.05 -18.53 -20.67
C LEU A 212 4.76 -19.55 -21.79
N SER A 213 5.17 -20.81 -21.60
CA SER A 213 5.10 -21.84 -22.64
C SER A 213 3.66 -22.14 -23.09
N SER A 214 2.74 -22.20 -22.15
CA SER A 214 1.30 -22.44 -22.38
C SER A 214 0.58 -21.26 -23.05
N ARG A 215 1.19 -20.06 -23.09
CA ARG A 215 0.54 -18.82 -23.51
C ARG A 215 1.05 -18.24 -24.83
N ILE A 216 2.27 -18.59 -25.24
CA ILE A 216 2.88 -18.10 -26.49
C ILE A 216 2.03 -18.44 -27.72
N SER A 217 1.38 -19.59 -27.69
CA SER A 217 0.54 -20.07 -28.81
C SER A 217 -0.93 -19.64 -28.73
N SER A 218 -1.34 -18.88 -27.71
CA SER A 218 -2.73 -18.44 -27.57
C SER A 218 -3.06 -17.29 -28.51
N ASP A 219 -4.17 -17.38 -29.22
CA ASP A 219 -4.71 -16.31 -30.07
C ASP A 219 -5.46 -15.22 -29.28
N THR A 220 -5.79 -15.49 -28.02
CA THR A 220 -6.52 -14.56 -27.16
C THR A 220 -5.62 -14.03 -26.07
N TRP A 221 -5.68 -12.72 -25.84
CA TRP A 221 -4.99 -12.03 -24.77
C TRP A 221 -5.90 -11.85 -23.56
N ASN A 222 -5.50 -12.42 -22.43
CA ASN A 222 -6.20 -12.25 -21.16
C ASN A 222 -5.58 -11.08 -20.40
N LEU A 223 -6.26 -9.95 -20.41
CA LEU A 223 -5.85 -8.76 -19.66
C LEU A 223 -6.67 -8.64 -18.38
N GLY A 224 -6.14 -7.99 -17.36
CA GLY A 224 -6.88 -7.81 -16.12
C GLY A 224 -6.68 -6.44 -15.48
N MET A 225 -7.71 -5.94 -14.82
CA MET A 225 -7.65 -4.78 -13.95
C MET A 225 -8.02 -5.20 -12.54
N ILE A 226 -7.07 -5.06 -11.60
CA ILE A 226 -7.26 -5.47 -10.20
C ILE A 226 -7.29 -4.22 -9.33
N ALA A 227 -8.45 -3.91 -8.72
CA ALA A 227 -8.62 -2.71 -7.91
C ALA A 227 -9.85 -2.77 -6.99
N LEU A 228 -9.90 -1.88 -5.98
CA LEU A 228 -11.17 -1.37 -5.47
C LEU A 228 -11.66 -0.28 -6.44
N PHE A 229 -12.75 -0.59 -7.17
CA PHE A 229 -13.22 0.26 -8.25
C PHE A 229 -13.91 1.51 -7.73
N ARG A 230 -13.39 2.65 -8.16
CA ARG A 230 -13.87 4.01 -7.92
C ARG A 230 -13.36 4.92 -9.04
N PRO A 231 -13.98 6.10 -9.27
CA PRO A 231 -13.68 6.93 -10.45
C PRO A 231 -12.19 7.18 -10.69
N ARG A 232 -11.41 7.43 -9.63
CA ARG A 232 -9.97 7.68 -9.79
C ARG A 232 -9.17 6.52 -10.37
N LYS A 233 -9.72 5.29 -10.39
CA LYS A 233 -9.06 4.11 -10.97
C LYS A 233 -9.21 4.00 -12.47
N GLY A 234 -10.12 4.79 -13.08
CA GLY A 234 -10.21 4.98 -14.53
C GLY A 234 -10.77 3.77 -15.29
N LEU A 235 -11.71 3.01 -14.67
CA LEU A 235 -12.37 1.91 -15.37
C LEU A 235 -13.09 2.39 -16.62
N GLU A 236 -13.69 3.59 -16.58
CA GLU A 236 -14.33 4.25 -17.73
C GLU A 236 -13.35 4.46 -18.89
N VAL A 237 -12.11 4.85 -18.56
CA VAL A 237 -11.06 5.06 -19.57
C VAL A 237 -10.66 3.73 -20.21
N LEU A 238 -10.62 2.65 -19.41
CA LEU A 238 -10.34 1.31 -19.94
C LEU A 238 -11.45 0.84 -20.87
N LEU A 239 -12.72 0.97 -20.46
CA LEU A 239 -13.86 0.55 -21.28
C LEU A 239 -13.87 1.29 -22.62
N GLU A 240 -13.66 2.61 -22.60
CA GLU A 240 -13.59 3.42 -23.81
C GLU A 240 -12.37 3.06 -24.70
N ALA A 241 -11.22 2.75 -24.10
CA ALA A 241 -10.04 2.30 -24.84
C ALA A 241 -10.28 0.95 -25.54
N VAL A 242 -10.93 0.00 -24.85
CA VAL A 242 -11.29 -1.30 -25.43
C VAL A 242 -12.29 -1.16 -26.56
N ARG A 243 -13.27 -0.24 -26.44
CA ARG A 243 -14.24 0.07 -27.49
C ARG A 243 -13.58 0.61 -28.76
N ARG A 244 -12.49 1.38 -28.61
CA ARG A 244 -11.75 2.00 -29.72
C ARG A 244 -10.77 1.06 -30.44
N LEU A 245 -10.56 -0.13 -29.93
CA LEU A 245 -9.63 -1.07 -30.59
C LEU A 245 -10.13 -1.37 -32.02
N PRO A 246 -9.22 -1.36 -33.04
CA PRO A 246 -9.56 -1.74 -34.39
C PRO A 246 -10.15 -3.15 -34.49
N GLU A 247 -11.05 -3.39 -35.45
CA GLU A 247 -11.70 -4.69 -35.66
C GLU A 247 -10.69 -5.83 -35.94
N ASN A 248 -9.58 -5.50 -36.59
CA ASN A 248 -8.50 -6.45 -36.88
C ASN A 248 -7.48 -6.62 -35.76
N SER A 249 -7.74 -6.02 -34.59
CA SER A 249 -6.88 -6.23 -33.41
C SER A 249 -6.92 -7.69 -32.94
N PRO A 250 -5.84 -8.18 -32.31
CA PRO A 250 -5.86 -9.47 -31.65
C PRO A 250 -7.04 -9.59 -30.67
N LYS A 251 -7.58 -10.79 -30.53
CA LYS A 251 -8.67 -11.03 -29.58
C LYS A 251 -8.20 -10.73 -28.16
N ILE A 252 -8.93 -9.89 -27.45
CA ILE A 252 -8.67 -9.58 -26.04
C ILE A 252 -9.90 -9.92 -25.19
N HIS A 253 -9.64 -10.42 -24.01
CA HIS A 253 -10.61 -10.57 -22.95
C HIS A 253 -10.09 -9.84 -21.70
N VAL A 254 -10.89 -8.96 -21.10
CA VAL A 254 -10.50 -8.15 -19.93
C VAL A 254 -11.28 -8.59 -18.71
N ARG A 255 -10.57 -9.02 -17.68
CA ARG A 255 -11.13 -9.40 -16.38
C ARG A 255 -11.05 -8.20 -15.44
N VAL A 256 -12.20 -7.75 -14.95
CA VAL A 256 -12.33 -6.67 -13.97
C VAL A 256 -12.48 -7.30 -12.59
N ILE A 257 -11.36 -7.31 -11.82
CA ILE A 257 -11.18 -8.10 -10.60
C ILE A 257 -11.18 -7.18 -9.39
N GLY A 258 -12.18 -7.27 -8.53
CA GLY A 258 -12.30 -6.46 -7.33
C GLY A 258 -13.72 -6.03 -7.02
N GLY A 259 -13.88 -5.37 -5.88
CA GLY A 259 -15.15 -4.79 -5.46
C GLY A 259 -15.31 -3.34 -5.93
N PHE A 260 -16.53 -2.84 -5.90
CA PHE A 260 -16.84 -1.43 -6.12
C PHE A 260 -16.99 -0.69 -4.80
N GLU A 261 -16.54 0.56 -4.76
CA GLU A 261 -16.68 1.42 -3.57
C GLU A 261 -18.15 1.78 -3.32
N THR A 262 -18.93 1.98 -4.39
CA THR A 262 -20.37 2.26 -4.32
C THR A 262 -21.15 1.45 -5.37
N GLU A 263 -22.41 1.14 -5.06
CA GLU A 263 -23.28 0.40 -5.97
C GLU A 263 -23.70 1.27 -7.18
N GLU A 264 -23.79 2.59 -7.01
CA GLU A 264 -24.07 3.54 -8.10
C GLU A 264 -22.97 3.49 -9.15
N TYR A 265 -21.69 3.48 -8.72
CA TYR A 265 -20.57 3.39 -9.64
C TYR A 265 -20.54 2.02 -10.35
N ARG A 266 -20.87 0.94 -9.64
CA ARG A 266 -20.99 -0.40 -10.23
C ARG A 266 -22.04 -0.43 -11.35
N LYS A 267 -23.26 0.08 -11.07
CA LYS A 267 -24.33 0.13 -12.05
C LYS A 267 -23.95 0.97 -13.27
N ALA A 268 -23.34 2.13 -13.07
CA ALA A 268 -22.86 2.97 -14.17
C ALA A 268 -21.85 2.24 -15.07
N MET A 269 -20.91 1.48 -14.51
CA MET A 269 -19.93 0.72 -15.29
C MET A 269 -20.54 -0.45 -16.06
N LEU A 270 -21.53 -1.14 -15.50
CA LEU A 270 -22.27 -2.19 -16.21
C LEU A 270 -23.08 -1.60 -17.38
N GLN A 271 -23.78 -0.48 -17.17
CA GLN A 271 -24.49 0.22 -18.25
C GLN A 271 -23.54 0.65 -19.37
N LEU A 272 -22.33 1.10 -19.02
CA LEU A 272 -21.32 1.50 -20.01
C LEU A 272 -20.83 0.30 -20.84
N VAL A 273 -20.65 -0.88 -20.21
CA VAL A 273 -20.31 -2.13 -20.92
C VAL A 273 -21.39 -2.50 -21.92
N ASP A 274 -22.66 -2.43 -21.52
CA ASP A 274 -23.81 -2.72 -22.40
C ASP A 274 -23.89 -1.70 -23.55
N GLN A 275 -23.79 -0.40 -23.26
CA GLN A 275 -23.81 0.69 -24.23
C GLN A 275 -22.71 0.54 -25.28
N TYR A 276 -21.51 0.12 -24.85
CA TYR A 276 -20.34 -0.08 -25.72
C TYR A 276 -20.32 -1.46 -26.39
N LYS A 277 -21.30 -2.33 -26.09
CA LYS A 277 -21.37 -3.72 -26.61
C LYS A 277 -20.10 -4.52 -26.32
N LEU A 278 -19.61 -4.44 -25.07
CA LEU A 278 -18.37 -5.09 -24.63
C LEU A 278 -18.59 -6.37 -23.80
N ASN A 279 -19.84 -6.87 -23.74
CA ASN A 279 -20.19 -8.04 -22.91
C ASN A 279 -19.35 -9.29 -23.22
N ASP A 280 -18.98 -9.49 -24.47
CA ASP A 280 -18.11 -10.61 -24.90
C ASP A 280 -16.62 -10.41 -24.59
N ARG A 281 -16.21 -9.19 -24.24
CA ARG A 281 -14.82 -8.82 -23.99
C ARG A 281 -14.50 -8.51 -22.54
N ILE A 282 -15.51 -8.19 -21.72
CA ILE A 282 -15.34 -7.75 -20.33
C ILE A 282 -16.05 -8.70 -19.37
N THR A 283 -15.34 -9.19 -18.36
CA THR A 283 -15.94 -10.00 -17.29
C THR A 283 -15.62 -9.41 -15.93
N PHE A 284 -16.66 -9.20 -15.11
CA PHE A 284 -16.53 -8.80 -13.71
C PHE A 284 -16.46 -10.03 -12.82
N THR A 285 -15.34 -10.23 -12.13
CA THR A 285 -15.12 -11.46 -11.32
C THR A 285 -15.35 -11.24 -9.82
N GLY A 286 -15.57 -10.00 -9.39
CA GLY A 286 -15.71 -9.67 -7.98
C GLY A 286 -14.39 -9.65 -7.21
N PHE A 287 -14.48 -9.56 -5.89
CA PHE A 287 -13.32 -9.47 -5.00
C PHE A 287 -12.61 -10.82 -4.85
N THR A 288 -11.29 -10.78 -4.77
CA THR A 288 -10.44 -11.93 -4.45
C THR A 288 -9.42 -11.58 -3.37
N ASN A 289 -9.11 -12.55 -2.51
CA ASN A 289 -8.00 -12.47 -1.56
C ASN A 289 -6.71 -13.07 -2.12
N ASP A 290 -6.79 -13.87 -3.18
CA ASP A 290 -5.66 -14.54 -3.81
C ASP A 290 -5.23 -13.76 -5.07
N ILE A 291 -4.35 -12.79 -4.85
CA ILE A 291 -3.79 -11.98 -5.95
C ILE A 291 -2.88 -12.82 -6.84
N GLY A 292 -2.14 -13.78 -6.28
CA GLY A 292 -1.28 -14.68 -7.05
C GLY A 292 -2.07 -15.48 -8.08
N LYS A 293 -3.17 -16.10 -7.66
CA LYS A 293 -4.08 -16.82 -8.57
C LYS A 293 -4.74 -15.89 -9.59
N ALA A 294 -5.16 -14.70 -9.18
CA ALA A 294 -5.76 -13.73 -10.10
C ALA A 294 -4.78 -13.30 -11.20
N LEU A 295 -3.51 -13.07 -10.85
CA LEU A 295 -2.45 -12.70 -11.80
C LEU A 295 -2.02 -13.89 -12.67
N ALA A 296 -2.01 -15.11 -12.10
CA ALA A 296 -1.63 -16.31 -12.85
C ALA A 296 -2.46 -16.56 -14.11
N ASP A 297 -3.68 -16.06 -14.18
CA ASP A 297 -4.56 -16.17 -15.34
C ASP A 297 -4.41 -15.03 -16.36
N LEU A 298 -3.53 -14.04 -16.12
CA LEU A 298 -3.40 -12.85 -16.96
C LEU A 298 -2.14 -12.86 -17.80
N ASP A 299 -2.26 -12.39 -19.03
CA ASP A 299 -1.13 -12.06 -19.89
C ASP A 299 -0.59 -10.65 -19.62
N GLY A 300 -1.44 -9.75 -19.15
CA GLY A 300 -1.08 -8.39 -18.80
C GLY A 300 -2.04 -7.77 -17.81
N MET A 301 -1.51 -6.91 -16.94
CA MET A 301 -2.33 -6.14 -16.01
C MET A 301 -2.48 -4.69 -16.50
N ILE A 302 -3.70 -4.15 -16.41
CA ILE A 302 -3.99 -2.77 -16.79
C ILE A 302 -4.28 -1.96 -15.53
N LEU A 303 -3.59 -0.82 -15.34
CA LEU A 303 -3.86 0.15 -14.28
C LEU A 303 -4.04 1.56 -14.86
N PRO A 304 -5.26 1.93 -15.33
CA PRO A 304 -5.54 3.20 -15.99
C PRO A 304 -5.87 4.32 -15.01
N SER A 305 -5.22 4.34 -13.86
CA SER A 305 -5.51 5.30 -12.78
C SER A 305 -5.35 6.74 -13.24
N LEU A 306 -6.27 7.61 -12.78
CA LEU A 306 -6.29 9.03 -13.13
C LEU A 306 -5.38 9.86 -12.24
N TYR A 307 -5.17 9.40 -11.00
CA TYR A 307 -4.31 10.01 -9.96
C TYR A 307 -4.27 9.14 -8.70
N GLY A 308 -3.39 9.48 -7.74
CA GLY A 308 -3.37 8.92 -6.39
C GLY A 308 -2.62 7.60 -6.26
N GLU A 309 -1.69 7.31 -7.17
CA GLU A 309 -0.83 6.12 -7.11
C GLU A 309 0.55 6.49 -6.56
N GLY A 310 0.67 6.57 -5.24
CA GLY A 310 1.97 6.82 -4.59
C GLY A 310 3.03 5.80 -5.02
N MET A 311 2.71 4.52 -4.86
CA MET A 311 3.36 3.36 -5.48
C MET A 311 2.37 2.19 -5.44
N PRO A 312 1.77 1.80 -6.58
CA PRO A 312 0.67 0.84 -6.60
C PRO A 312 1.14 -0.59 -6.32
N MET A 313 0.68 -1.17 -5.22
CA MET A 313 1.05 -2.52 -4.77
C MET A 313 0.73 -3.57 -5.83
N VAL A 314 -0.43 -3.48 -6.47
CA VAL A 314 -0.86 -4.44 -7.51
C VAL A 314 0.08 -4.47 -8.72
N VAL A 315 0.72 -3.34 -9.05
CA VAL A 315 1.75 -3.30 -10.11
C VAL A 315 2.99 -4.07 -9.67
N LEU A 316 3.44 -3.89 -8.42
CA LEU A 316 4.57 -4.64 -7.88
C LEU A 316 4.29 -6.15 -7.86
N GLU A 317 3.06 -6.53 -7.52
CA GLU A 317 2.60 -7.92 -7.51
C GLU A 317 2.54 -8.50 -8.94
N ALA A 318 2.05 -7.72 -9.90
CA ALA A 318 2.10 -8.12 -11.31
C ALA A 318 3.54 -8.36 -11.77
N LEU A 319 4.46 -7.43 -11.50
CA LEU A 319 5.88 -7.62 -11.83
C LEU A 319 6.46 -8.86 -11.16
N SER A 320 6.13 -9.12 -9.87
CA SER A 320 6.65 -10.29 -9.16
C SER A 320 6.16 -11.61 -9.74
N ALA A 321 4.97 -11.63 -10.33
CA ALA A 321 4.38 -12.78 -11.03
C ALA A 321 4.82 -12.89 -12.50
N GLY A 322 5.66 -11.98 -12.99
CA GLY A 322 6.02 -11.93 -14.41
C GLY A 322 4.87 -11.49 -15.33
N VAL A 323 3.89 -10.76 -14.80
CA VAL A 323 2.79 -10.19 -15.58
C VAL A 323 3.14 -8.75 -15.97
N PRO A 324 3.42 -8.46 -17.25
CA PRO A 324 3.73 -7.11 -17.69
C PRO A 324 2.54 -6.17 -17.52
N VAL A 325 2.82 -4.87 -17.44
CA VAL A 325 1.83 -3.89 -17.00
C VAL A 325 1.58 -2.81 -18.04
N ILE A 326 0.31 -2.54 -18.35
CA ILE A 326 -0.12 -1.36 -19.08
C ILE A 326 -0.68 -0.38 -18.06
N ALA A 327 -0.05 0.77 -17.86
CA ALA A 327 -0.46 1.71 -16.85
C ALA A 327 -0.43 3.16 -17.32
N THR A 328 -1.05 4.06 -16.57
CA THR A 328 -0.98 5.49 -16.84
C THR A 328 0.21 6.14 -16.13
N LYS A 329 0.74 7.22 -16.71
CA LYS A 329 1.87 8.02 -16.19
C LYS A 329 1.44 8.89 -15.00
N VAL A 330 1.02 8.26 -13.90
CA VAL A 330 0.60 8.96 -12.68
C VAL A 330 1.57 8.70 -11.53
N GLU A 331 1.93 9.73 -10.80
CA GLU A 331 2.80 9.77 -9.60
C GLU A 331 3.97 8.77 -9.62
N GLY A 332 3.86 7.67 -8.84
CA GLY A 332 4.93 6.67 -8.70
C GLY A 332 4.94 5.58 -9.76
N THR A 333 3.90 5.47 -10.59
CA THR A 333 3.78 4.39 -11.59
C THR A 333 4.94 4.37 -12.60
N PRO A 334 5.40 5.52 -13.17
CA PRO A 334 6.55 5.53 -14.09
C PRO A 334 7.89 5.19 -13.42
N GLU A 335 7.94 5.14 -12.10
CA GLU A 335 9.15 4.70 -11.38
C GLU A 335 9.22 3.17 -11.31
N VAL A 336 8.06 2.50 -11.39
CA VAL A 336 7.93 1.05 -11.34
C VAL A 336 8.04 0.44 -12.72
N VAL A 337 7.25 0.93 -13.68
CA VAL A 337 7.17 0.41 -15.06
C VAL A 337 7.95 1.34 -15.97
N ARG A 338 8.96 0.79 -16.68
CA ARG A 338 9.67 1.48 -17.76
C ARG A 338 8.93 1.19 -19.08
N ASP A 339 8.58 2.26 -19.79
CA ASP A 339 7.85 2.14 -21.05
C ASP A 339 8.62 1.29 -22.09
N GLY A 340 7.96 0.27 -22.64
CA GLY A 340 8.54 -0.67 -23.58
C GLY A 340 9.43 -1.76 -22.96
N VAL A 341 9.62 -1.81 -21.63
CA VAL A 341 10.50 -2.78 -20.95
C VAL A 341 9.70 -3.78 -20.10
N GLU A 342 9.02 -3.34 -19.07
CA GLU A 342 8.13 -4.19 -18.24
C GLU A 342 6.65 -4.06 -18.67
N GLY A 343 6.38 -3.30 -19.73
CA GLY A 343 5.05 -3.01 -20.22
C GLY A 343 4.98 -1.67 -20.93
N TYR A 344 3.81 -1.05 -20.94
CA TYR A 344 3.60 0.24 -21.62
C TYR A 344 2.94 1.27 -20.71
N LEU A 345 3.26 2.56 -20.98
CA LEU A 345 2.72 3.69 -20.22
C LEU A 345 1.87 4.59 -21.13
N ALA A 346 0.60 4.77 -20.74
CA ALA A 346 -0.36 5.65 -21.38
C ALA A 346 -0.48 7.00 -20.64
N GLU A 347 -0.98 8.04 -21.33
CA GLU A 347 -1.33 9.30 -20.69
C GLU A 347 -2.61 9.13 -19.84
N PRO A 348 -2.69 9.73 -18.64
CA PRO A 348 -3.86 9.63 -17.80
C PRO A 348 -5.04 10.38 -18.42
N ARG A 349 -6.26 9.83 -18.25
CA ARG A 349 -7.52 10.36 -18.82
C ARG A 349 -7.58 10.38 -20.35
N ASP A 350 -6.72 9.62 -21.00
CA ASP A 350 -6.67 9.53 -22.46
C ASP A 350 -6.95 8.10 -22.92
N PRO A 351 -8.20 7.77 -23.31
CA PRO A 351 -8.56 6.46 -23.83
C PRO A 351 -7.82 6.10 -25.13
N GLN A 352 -7.45 7.10 -25.94
CA GLN A 352 -6.71 6.87 -27.17
C GLN A 352 -5.28 6.37 -26.87
N SER A 353 -4.57 7.06 -25.97
CA SER A 353 -3.24 6.66 -25.53
C SER A 353 -3.25 5.27 -24.87
N LEU A 354 -4.29 4.96 -24.09
CA LEU A 354 -4.45 3.64 -23.47
C LEU A 354 -4.71 2.56 -24.54
N MET A 355 -5.57 2.82 -25.51
CA MET A 355 -5.86 1.92 -26.64
C MET A 355 -4.57 1.62 -27.43
N GLU A 356 -3.78 2.62 -27.75
CA GLU A 356 -2.49 2.46 -28.45
C GLU A 356 -1.50 1.61 -27.62
N SER A 357 -1.46 1.80 -26.31
CA SER A 357 -0.64 1.00 -25.40
C SER A 357 -1.09 -0.46 -25.35
N ILE A 358 -2.41 -0.72 -25.32
CA ILE A 358 -2.98 -2.08 -25.44
C ILE A 358 -2.62 -2.70 -26.79
N SER A 359 -2.77 -1.97 -27.90
CA SER A 359 -2.44 -2.45 -29.25
C SER A 359 -0.97 -2.80 -29.39
N LYS A 360 -0.06 -1.95 -28.88
CA LYS A 360 1.40 -2.25 -28.85
C LYS A 360 1.69 -3.50 -28.02
N PHE A 361 1.04 -3.63 -26.87
CA PHE A 361 1.22 -4.77 -25.96
C PHE A 361 0.81 -6.09 -26.65
N THR A 362 -0.34 -6.09 -27.31
CA THR A 362 -0.90 -7.30 -27.94
C THR A 362 -0.33 -7.60 -29.32
N SER A 363 0.60 -6.79 -29.82
CA SER A 363 1.15 -6.94 -31.19
C SER A 363 2.11 -8.12 -31.35
N SER A 364 2.74 -8.63 -30.28
CA SER A 364 3.77 -9.66 -30.38
C SER A 364 3.95 -10.46 -29.09
N ARG A 365 3.74 -11.77 -29.17
CA ARG A 365 3.97 -12.70 -28.04
C ARG A 365 5.45 -12.81 -27.66
N SER A 366 6.37 -12.69 -28.60
CA SER A 366 7.80 -12.71 -28.28
C SER A 366 8.24 -11.48 -27.47
N LYS A 367 7.77 -10.29 -27.83
CA LYS A 367 8.02 -9.08 -27.03
C LYS A 367 7.38 -9.18 -25.65
N TRP A 368 6.17 -9.73 -25.56
CA TRP A 368 5.50 -9.98 -24.30
C TRP A 368 6.31 -10.90 -23.38
N ALA A 369 6.84 -12.01 -23.91
CA ALA A 369 7.68 -12.91 -23.13
C ALA A 369 8.92 -12.22 -22.55
N MET A 370 9.60 -11.40 -23.35
CA MET A 370 10.72 -10.58 -22.87
C MET A 370 10.29 -9.59 -21.78
N MET A 371 9.14 -8.94 -21.92
CA MET A 371 8.60 -8.03 -20.89
C MET A 371 8.29 -8.78 -19.58
N SER A 372 7.80 -10.02 -19.68
CA SER A 372 7.53 -10.88 -18.51
C SER A 372 8.79 -11.19 -17.73
N GLU A 373 9.89 -11.57 -18.40
CA GLU A 373 11.18 -11.80 -17.77
C GLU A 373 11.72 -10.52 -17.11
N GLN A 374 11.68 -9.39 -17.83
CA GLN A 374 12.10 -8.09 -17.29
C GLN A 374 11.27 -7.65 -16.07
N ALA A 375 9.97 -7.99 -16.03
CA ALA A 375 9.11 -7.71 -14.89
C ALA A 375 9.59 -8.44 -13.63
N VAL A 376 9.87 -9.74 -13.73
CA VAL A 376 10.41 -10.54 -12.60
C VAL A 376 11.75 -9.98 -12.12
N ASP A 377 12.65 -9.68 -13.04
CA ASP A 377 13.98 -9.14 -12.70
C ASP A 377 13.85 -7.77 -12.03
N ARG A 378 12.98 -6.90 -12.53
CA ARG A 378 12.70 -5.59 -11.96
C ARG A 378 12.17 -5.68 -10.54
N HIS A 379 11.21 -6.61 -10.29
CA HIS A 379 10.73 -6.88 -8.93
C HIS A 379 11.87 -7.35 -8.03
N ARG A 380 12.62 -8.38 -8.45
CA ARG A 380 13.72 -8.97 -7.67
C ARG A 380 14.79 -7.93 -7.32
N GLU A 381 15.14 -7.06 -8.26
CA GLU A 381 16.15 -6.04 -8.07
C GLU A 381 15.72 -4.90 -7.14
N ARG A 382 14.43 -4.51 -7.12
CA ARG A 382 14.02 -3.24 -6.51
C ARG A 382 12.81 -3.29 -5.59
N TYR A 383 11.89 -4.26 -5.76
CA TYR A 383 10.57 -4.20 -5.16
C TYR A 383 10.21 -5.40 -4.30
N SER A 384 11.20 -6.16 -3.82
CA SER A 384 10.95 -7.22 -2.85
C SER A 384 10.63 -6.62 -1.47
N ASP A 385 9.75 -7.27 -0.74
CA ASP A 385 9.38 -6.91 0.64
C ASP A 385 10.58 -6.92 1.60
N MET A 386 11.55 -7.81 1.36
CA MET A 386 12.79 -7.86 2.14
C MET A 386 13.64 -6.60 1.93
N LYS A 387 13.78 -6.09 0.68
CA LYS A 387 14.52 -4.85 0.41
C LYS A 387 13.85 -3.65 1.06
N MET A 388 12.53 -3.59 1.03
CA MET A 388 11.76 -2.56 1.74
C MET A 388 12.03 -2.62 3.26
N ALA A 389 12.00 -3.81 3.86
CA ALA A 389 12.22 -4.00 5.28
C ALA A 389 13.66 -3.63 5.69
N VAL A 390 14.68 -4.06 4.94
CA VAL A 390 16.09 -3.71 5.20
C VAL A 390 16.30 -2.20 5.17
N ALA A 391 15.81 -1.52 4.12
CA ALA A 391 15.92 -0.07 4.01
C ALA A 391 15.18 0.67 5.15
N THR A 392 14.03 0.15 5.56
CA THR A 392 13.25 0.70 6.69
C THR A 392 13.99 0.49 8.02
N ALA A 393 14.58 -0.68 8.25
CA ALA A 393 15.37 -0.96 9.44
C ALA A 393 16.60 -0.03 9.55
N GLU A 394 17.24 0.31 8.44
CA GLU A 394 18.36 1.28 8.42
C GLU A 394 17.89 2.69 8.86
N VAL A 395 16.70 3.11 8.44
CA VAL A 395 16.12 4.38 8.91
C VAL A 395 15.93 4.36 10.42
N TYR A 396 15.36 3.28 10.98
CA TYR A 396 15.16 3.19 12.43
C TYR A 396 16.47 3.22 13.19
N ARG A 397 17.47 2.46 12.76
CA ARG A 397 18.81 2.48 13.37
C ARG A 397 19.44 3.87 13.33
N SER A 398 19.29 4.59 12.22
CA SER A 398 19.83 5.95 12.09
C SER A 398 19.14 6.93 13.03
N VAL A 399 17.83 6.80 13.21
CA VAL A 399 17.00 7.66 14.08
C VAL A 399 17.32 7.39 15.56
N ALA A 400 17.37 6.13 15.97
CA ALA A 400 17.72 5.75 17.35
C ALA A 400 19.13 6.22 17.75
N ARG A 401 20.14 6.01 16.89
CA ARG A 401 21.52 6.49 17.13
C ARG A 401 21.64 8.02 17.24
N SER A 402 20.88 8.74 16.44
CA SER A 402 20.89 10.21 16.49
C SER A 402 20.27 10.72 17.78
N HIS A 403 19.27 10.02 18.30
CA HIS A 403 18.59 10.38 19.53
C HIS A 403 19.47 10.11 20.77
N SER A 404 20.14 8.98 20.85
CA SER A 404 21.03 8.64 21.96
C SER A 404 22.20 9.64 22.12
N LYS A 405 22.73 10.18 21.02
CA LYS A 405 23.78 11.21 21.06
C LYS A 405 23.30 12.56 21.59
N VAL A 406 22.03 12.92 21.39
CA VAL A 406 21.45 14.19 21.90
C VAL A 406 21.12 14.06 23.40
N SER A 407 20.76 12.88 23.87
CA SER A 407 20.41 12.65 25.29
C SER A 407 21.64 12.50 26.20
N SER A 408 22.84 12.37 25.62
CA SER A 408 24.12 12.22 26.35
C SER A 408 24.89 13.55 26.49
N HIS A 409 24.33 14.65 26.06
CA HIS A 409 24.78 16.04 26.25
C HIS A 409 23.75 16.85 27.03
#